data_33376f20d9f1d0d3f97eb9ca30fb480d
#
_entry.id   33376f20d9f1d0d3f97eb9ca30fb480d
#
_cell.length_a   1.000
_cell.length_b   1.000
_cell.length_c   1.000
_cell.angle_alpha   90.00
_cell.angle_beta   90.00
_cell.angle_gamma   90.00
#
_symmetry.space_group_name_H-M   'P 1'
#
loop_
_entity.id
_entity.type
_entity.pdbx_description
1 polymer ?
#
loop_
_entity_poly.entity_id
_entity_poly.type
_entity_poly.pdbx_seq_one_letter_code
_entity_poly.pdbx_strand_id
1 'polypeptide(L)'
;MNTPIHNMRPQRQSAIPNVIFILLVANGIVFALQQLSPRFMVVNFGLWPAGVPGSPFMPWQLVTYGFLHGNLTHIFFNMFGLWMFGRELEMLMGQKRFLIYFFTCVVGAGIVQLIVAANQGGLYPTVGASGGVFGILLAYGMAFPNRMIMLMFPPIPMKAKYFVLFYGLLELYLGVSGGAPGVANFAHLGGMLFGFLLLRYWAQSRRRG
;
A
#
# COMPACT_ATOMS: atom_id res chain seq x y z
N MET A 1 13.80 -20.71 -9.85
CA MET A 1 13.00 -20.48 -8.63
C MET A 1 11.58 -20.11 -9.06
N ASN A 2 10.61 -21.03 -8.88
CA ASN A 2 9.19 -20.76 -9.19
C ASN A 2 8.64 -19.84 -8.10
N THR A 3 8.41 -18.57 -8.43
CA THR A 3 7.73 -17.64 -7.53
C THR A 3 6.29 -18.10 -7.32
N PRO A 4 5.75 -17.96 -6.09
CA PRO A 4 4.41 -18.48 -5.74
C PRO A 4 3.26 -17.90 -6.58
N ILE A 5 3.49 -16.79 -7.26
CA ILE A 5 2.50 -16.08 -8.08
C ILE A 5 2.42 -16.64 -9.52
N HIS A 6 3.49 -17.27 -10.03
CA HIS A 6 3.60 -17.71 -11.43
C HIS A 6 2.59 -18.83 -11.81
N ASN A 7 2.02 -19.53 -10.81
CA ASN A 7 1.07 -20.62 -11.01
C ASN A 7 -0.41 -20.18 -10.86
N MET A 8 -0.69 -18.88 -10.78
CA MET A 8 -2.06 -18.38 -10.78
C MET A 8 -2.59 -18.32 -12.22
N ARG A 9 -3.58 -19.16 -12.56
CA ARG A 9 -4.28 -19.05 -13.85
C ARG A 9 -5.11 -17.75 -13.87
N PRO A 10 -5.09 -16.98 -14.99
CA PRO A 10 -5.96 -15.82 -15.11
C PRO A 10 -7.42 -16.27 -14.98
N GLN A 11 -8.17 -15.63 -14.09
CA GLN A 11 -9.61 -15.85 -14.01
C GLN A 11 -10.32 -15.05 -15.11
N ARG A 12 -11.39 -15.63 -15.72
CA ARG A 12 -12.27 -14.94 -16.65
C ARG A 12 -12.75 -13.61 -16.03
N GLN A 13 -12.64 -12.53 -16.78
CA GLN A 13 -13.16 -11.23 -16.37
C GLN A 13 -14.67 -11.35 -16.12
N SER A 14 -15.09 -11.07 -14.89
CA SER A 14 -16.51 -10.90 -14.58
C SER A 14 -16.97 -9.52 -15.06
N ALA A 15 -18.26 -9.36 -15.36
CA ALA A 15 -18.87 -8.09 -15.76
C ALA A 15 -18.91 -7.03 -14.64
N ILE A 16 -18.35 -7.33 -13.47
CA ILE A 16 -18.27 -6.43 -12.31
C ILE A 16 -17.08 -5.48 -12.51
N PRO A 17 -17.24 -4.18 -12.19
CA PRO A 17 -16.14 -3.21 -12.25
C PRO A 17 -14.89 -3.73 -11.52
N ASN A 18 -13.73 -3.53 -12.10
CA ASN A 18 -12.45 -3.95 -11.53
C ASN A 18 -12.29 -3.36 -10.13
N VAL A 19 -11.71 -4.13 -9.22
CA VAL A 19 -11.40 -3.66 -7.85
C VAL A 19 -10.54 -2.40 -7.90
N ILE A 20 -9.58 -2.36 -8.83
CA ILE A 20 -8.76 -1.15 -9.07
C ILE A 20 -9.64 0.06 -9.36
N PHE A 21 -10.62 -0.06 -10.26
CA PHE A 21 -11.51 1.05 -10.59
C PHE A 21 -12.29 1.53 -9.36
N ILE A 22 -12.84 0.58 -8.58
CA ILE A 22 -13.56 0.89 -7.34
C ILE A 22 -12.65 1.60 -6.34
N LEU A 23 -11.42 1.12 -6.15
CA LEU A 23 -10.46 1.75 -5.23
C LEU A 23 -10.06 3.16 -5.69
N LEU A 24 -9.84 3.36 -6.99
CA LEU A 24 -9.52 4.69 -7.54
C LEU A 24 -10.67 5.67 -7.31
N VAL A 25 -11.91 5.26 -7.63
CA VAL A 25 -13.10 6.10 -7.44
C VAL A 25 -13.35 6.39 -5.96
N ALA A 26 -13.24 5.38 -5.08
CA ALA A 26 -13.41 5.55 -3.65
C ALA A 26 -12.40 6.54 -3.06
N ASN A 27 -11.11 6.42 -3.43
CA ASN A 27 -10.08 7.38 -3.02
C ASN A 27 -10.36 8.79 -3.54
N GLY A 28 -10.79 8.94 -4.79
CA GLY A 28 -11.17 10.23 -5.36
C GLY A 28 -12.34 10.87 -4.62
N ILE A 29 -13.40 10.11 -4.33
CA ILE A 29 -14.56 10.58 -3.56
C ILE A 29 -14.15 10.99 -2.14
N VAL A 30 -13.41 10.13 -1.43
CA VAL A 30 -12.95 10.42 -0.06
C VAL A 30 -12.05 11.65 -0.04
N PHE A 31 -11.17 11.80 -1.02
CA PHE A 31 -10.32 12.99 -1.13
C PHE A 31 -11.13 14.27 -1.37
N ALA A 32 -12.17 14.23 -2.23
CA ALA A 32 -13.07 15.35 -2.42
C ALA A 32 -13.83 15.72 -1.14
N LEU A 33 -14.37 14.73 -0.41
CA LEU A 33 -14.99 14.95 0.89
C LEU A 33 -14.01 15.51 1.93
N GLN A 34 -12.76 15.06 1.90
CA GLN A 34 -11.69 15.58 2.76
C GLN A 34 -11.42 17.07 2.50
N GLN A 35 -11.52 17.56 1.26
CA GLN A 35 -11.38 18.99 0.96
C GLN A 35 -12.52 19.84 1.55
N LEU A 36 -13.72 19.27 1.68
CA LEU A 36 -14.87 19.98 2.27
C LEU A 36 -14.78 20.09 3.81
N SER A 37 -14.19 19.07 4.47
CA SER A 37 -14.07 19.04 5.94
C SER A 37 -12.75 18.39 6.38
N PRO A 38 -11.59 19.03 6.13
CA PRO A 38 -10.28 18.41 6.33
C PRO A 38 -10.06 17.94 7.78
N ARG A 39 -10.38 18.80 8.76
CA ARG A 39 -10.17 18.48 10.17
C ARG A 39 -11.03 17.31 10.63
N PHE A 40 -12.33 17.31 10.27
CA PHE A 40 -13.25 16.23 10.62
C PHE A 40 -12.76 14.89 10.03
N MET A 41 -12.40 14.88 8.73
CA MET A 41 -11.96 13.68 8.05
C MET A 41 -10.66 13.12 8.65
N VAL A 42 -9.68 13.97 8.91
CA VAL A 42 -8.38 13.51 9.45
C VAL A 42 -8.52 13.05 10.90
N VAL A 43 -9.30 13.75 11.74
CA VAL A 43 -9.48 13.34 13.15
C VAL A 43 -10.18 12.00 13.26
N ASN A 44 -11.24 11.76 12.47
CA ASN A 44 -12.05 10.56 12.61
C ASN A 44 -11.54 9.36 11.80
N PHE A 45 -10.84 9.57 10.68
CA PHE A 45 -10.51 8.53 9.71
C PHE A 45 -9.00 8.39 9.44
N GLY A 46 -8.16 9.37 9.79
CA GLY A 46 -6.69 9.26 9.77
C GLY A 46 -6.22 8.32 10.87
N LEU A 47 -5.10 7.63 10.65
CA LEU A 47 -4.52 6.71 11.65
C LEU A 47 -3.74 7.49 12.70
N TRP A 48 -4.30 7.64 13.87
CA TRP A 48 -3.68 8.28 15.03
C TRP A 48 -2.92 7.27 15.89
N PRO A 49 -1.85 7.68 16.58
CA PRO A 49 -1.09 6.79 17.48
C PRO A 49 -1.96 6.21 18.59
N ALA A 50 -1.98 4.90 18.77
CA ALA A 50 -2.70 4.26 19.86
C ALA A 50 -1.95 4.42 21.19
N GLY A 51 -2.69 4.59 22.29
CA GLY A 51 -2.11 4.67 23.64
C GLY A 51 -1.41 5.99 24.00
N VAL A 52 -1.43 6.99 23.12
CA VAL A 52 -0.89 8.33 23.38
C VAL A 52 -1.98 9.20 24.00
N PRO A 53 -1.73 9.89 25.15
CA PRO A 53 -2.72 10.78 25.75
C PRO A 53 -3.20 11.86 24.77
N GLY A 54 -4.53 12.04 24.68
CA GLY A 54 -5.16 12.98 23.75
C GLY A 54 -5.28 12.50 22.31
N SER A 55 -4.86 11.27 22.01
CA SER A 55 -5.00 10.69 20.67
C SER A 55 -6.46 10.26 20.41
N PRO A 56 -7.04 10.66 19.27
CA PRO A 56 -8.38 10.21 18.86
C PRO A 56 -8.34 8.86 18.12
N PHE A 57 -7.46 7.93 18.51
CA PHE A 57 -7.34 6.62 17.88
C PHE A 57 -8.65 5.83 17.98
N MET A 58 -9.06 5.26 16.85
CA MET A 58 -10.18 4.34 16.74
C MET A 58 -9.81 3.15 15.83
N PRO A 59 -10.25 1.91 16.13
CA PRO A 59 -9.82 0.69 15.40
C PRO A 59 -10.06 0.72 13.89
N TRP A 60 -11.14 1.36 13.42
CA TRP A 60 -11.44 1.48 11.98
C TRP A 60 -10.40 2.31 11.22
N GLN A 61 -9.64 3.15 11.93
CA GLN A 61 -8.57 3.96 11.34
C GLN A 61 -7.46 3.09 10.72
N LEU A 62 -7.31 1.82 11.15
CA LEU A 62 -6.40 0.86 10.50
C LEU A 62 -6.74 0.58 9.03
N VAL A 63 -7.96 0.90 8.59
CA VAL A 63 -8.41 0.75 7.21
C VAL A 63 -8.66 2.10 6.56
N THR A 64 -9.36 3.00 7.26
CA THR A 64 -9.87 4.24 6.66
C THR A 64 -8.76 5.24 6.32
N TYR A 65 -7.65 5.23 7.04
CA TYR A 65 -6.50 6.10 6.75
C TYR A 65 -5.95 5.91 5.33
N GLY A 66 -6.09 4.68 4.79
CA GLY A 66 -5.67 4.32 3.44
C GLY A 66 -6.47 5.02 2.32
N PHE A 67 -7.53 5.75 2.64
CA PHE A 67 -8.32 6.52 1.67
C PHE A 67 -8.11 8.03 1.78
N LEU A 68 -7.46 8.51 2.85
CA LEU A 68 -7.14 9.92 3.04
C LEU A 68 -5.79 10.26 2.41
N HIS A 69 -5.63 11.51 1.96
CA HIS A 69 -4.36 11.95 1.35
C HIS A 69 -4.00 13.36 1.79
N GLY A 70 -2.71 13.60 2.02
CA GLY A 70 -2.21 14.89 2.52
C GLY A 70 -2.29 16.04 1.50
N ASN A 71 -2.20 15.73 0.18
CA ASN A 71 -2.25 16.72 -0.89
C ASN A 71 -2.49 16.05 -2.26
N LEU A 72 -2.66 16.86 -3.31
CA LEU A 72 -2.89 16.39 -4.69
C LEU A 72 -1.77 15.52 -5.24
N THR A 73 -0.52 15.87 -4.97
CA THR A 73 0.63 15.08 -5.42
C THR A 73 0.63 13.70 -4.75
N HIS A 74 0.29 13.64 -3.46
CA HIS A 74 0.22 12.41 -2.71
C HIS A 74 -0.86 11.45 -3.26
N ILE A 75 -2.10 11.93 -3.49
CA ILE A 75 -3.14 11.08 -4.08
C ILE A 75 -2.78 10.69 -5.52
N PHE A 76 -2.23 11.60 -6.32
CA PHE A 76 -1.84 11.31 -7.70
C PHE A 76 -0.86 10.13 -7.77
N PHE A 77 0.24 10.15 -7.02
CA PHE A 77 1.22 9.07 -7.07
C PHE A 77 0.70 7.76 -6.49
N ASN A 78 -0.15 7.80 -5.46
CA ASN A 78 -0.82 6.60 -4.94
C ASN A 78 -1.74 5.98 -6.00
N MET A 79 -2.60 6.77 -6.61
CA MET A 79 -3.55 6.29 -7.62
C MET A 79 -2.84 5.83 -8.90
N PHE A 80 -1.79 6.53 -9.30
CA PHE A 80 -0.95 6.13 -10.43
C PHE A 80 -0.27 4.78 -10.17
N GLY A 81 0.35 4.58 -9.00
CA GLY A 81 0.97 3.30 -8.64
C GLY A 81 -0.06 2.17 -8.52
N LEU A 82 -1.20 2.44 -7.89
CA LEU A 82 -2.31 1.50 -7.78
C LEU A 82 -2.82 1.08 -9.15
N TRP A 83 -3.03 2.02 -10.06
CA TRP A 83 -3.48 1.74 -11.42
C TRP A 83 -2.43 0.99 -12.24
N MET A 84 -1.18 1.47 -12.25
CA MET A 84 -0.12 0.95 -13.11
C MET A 84 0.26 -0.50 -12.74
N PHE A 85 0.46 -0.77 -11.45
CA PHE A 85 0.90 -2.09 -10.98
C PHE A 85 -0.27 -2.99 -10.56
N GLY A 86 -1.33 -2.40 -10.01
CA GLY A 86 -2.45 -3.15 -9.45
C GLY A 86 -3.28 -3.87 -10.51
N ARG A 87 -3.49 -3.26 -11.69
CA ARG A 87 -4.31 -3.87 -12.76
C ARG A 87 -3.79 -5.24 -13.19
N GLU A 88 -2.50 -5.37 -13.42
CA GLU A 88 -1.91 -6.66 -13.83
C GLU A 88 -1.98 -7.68 -12.70
N LEU A 89 -1.82 -7.24 -11.46
CA LEU A 89 -1.95 -8.13 -10.29
C LEU A 89 -3.39 -8.55 -10.05
N GLU A 90 -4.37 -7.67 -10.25
CA GLU A 90 -5.79 -8.05 -10.16
C GLU A 90 -6.14 -9.10 -11.22
N MET A 91 -5.67 -8.94 -12.46
CA MET A 91 -5.85 -9.95 -13.51
C MET A 91 -5.18 -11.28 -13.17
N LEU A 92 -4.01 -11.24 -12.53
CA LEU A 92 -3.25 -12.43 -12.14
C LEU A 92 -3.86 -13.16 -10.94
N MET A 93 -4.27 -12.43 -9.91
CA MET A 93 -4.76 -12.99 -8.64
C MET A 93 -6.27 -13.23 -8.62
N GLY A 94 -7.00 -12.49 -9.45
CA GLY A 94 -8.46 -12.34 -9.39
C GLY A 94 -8.89 -11.33 -8.33
N GLN A 95 -10.09 -10.78 -8.51
CA GLN A 95 -10.63 -9.67 -7.72
C GLN A 95 -10.60 -9.90 -6.21
N LYS A 96 -11.11 -11.04 -5.75
CA LYS A 96 -11.19 -11.35 -4.31
C LYS A 96 -9.83 -11.41 -3.65
N ARG A 97 -8.85 -12.12 -4.27
CA ARG A 97 -7.50 -12.22 -3.70
C ARG A 97 -6.77 -10.90 -3.74
N PHE A 98 -6.93 -10.13 -4.81
CA PHE A 98 -6.33 -8.81 -4.91
C PHE A 98 -6.86 -7.87 -3.80
N LEU A 99 -8.17 -7.86 -3.55
CA LEU A 99 -8.77 -7.06 -2.49
C LEU A 99 -8.25 -7.47 -1.10
N ILE A 100 -8.23 -8.77 -0.80
CA ILE A 100 -7.66 -9.30 0.45
C ILE A 100 -6.18 -8.88 0.58
N TYR A 101 -5.41 -9.00 -0.50
CA TYR A 101 -4.01 -8.63 -0.53
C TYR A 101 -3.80 -7.14 -0.23
N PHE A 102 -4.52 -6.28 -0.93
CA PHE A 102 -4.43 -4.83 -0.76
C PHE A 102 -4.74 -4.41 0.68
N PHE A 103 -5.86 -4.87 1.24
CA PHE A 103 -6.22 -4.51 2.62
C PHE A 103 -5.31 -5.16 3.67
N THR A 104 -4.76 -6.33 3.43
CA THR A 104 -3.73 -6.90 4.31
C THR A 104 -2.49 -6.01 4.34
N CYS A 105 -2.06 -5.48 3.20
CA CYS A 105 -0.95 -4.53 3.14
C CYS A 105 -1.29 -3.20 3.84
N VAL A 106 -2.49 -2.65 3.64
CA VAL A 106 -2.93 -1.42 4.32
C VAL A 106 -2.96 -1.60 5.84
N VAL A 107 -3.62 -2.65 6.33
CA VAL A 107 -3.72 -2.92 7.78
C VAL A 107 -2.34 -3.21 8.37
N GLY A 108 -1.53 -4.01 7.69
CA GLY A 108 -0.17 -4.32 8.13
C GLY A 108 0.73 -3.08 8.20
N ALA A 109 0.62 -2.20 7.22
CA ALA A 109 1.29 -0.89 7.22
C ALA A 109 0.86 -0.04 8.43
N GLY A 110 -0.44 0.01 8.69
CA GLY A 110 -1.00 0.71 9.86
C GLY A 110 -0.50 0.16 11.19
N ILE A 111 -0.44 -1.17 11.33
CA ILE A 111 0.09 -1.81 12.55
C ILE A 111 1.56 -1.44 12.77
N VAL A 112 2.40 -1.54 11.72
CA VAL A 112 3.82 -1.15 11.82
C VAL A 112 3.96 0.33 12.18
N GLN A 113 3.14 1.20 11.58
CA GLN A 113 3.15 2.63 11.89
C GLN A 113 2.76 2.92 13.34
N LEU A 114 1.76 2.21 13.89
CA LEU A 114 1.39 2.36 15.31
C LEU A 114 2.54 1.97 16.25
N ILE A 115 3.25 0.87 15.93
CA ILE A 115 4.42 0.43 16.71
C ILE A 115 5.52 1.49 16.67
N VAL A 116 5.80 2.06 15.49
CA VAL A 116 6.82 3.12 15.33
C VAL A 116 6.41 4.38 16.09
N ALA A 117 5.17 4.83 15.93
CA ALA A 117 4.65 6.02 16.59
C ALA A 117 4.68 5.89 18.14
N ALA A 118 4.39 4.71 18.68
CA ALA A 118 4.47 4.44 20.10
C ALA A 118 5.90 4.61 20.66
N ASN A 119 6.93 4.34 19.85
CA ASN A 119 8.32 4.50 20.24
C ASN A 119 8.85 5.93 20.04
N GLN A 120 8.28 6.67 19.09
CA GLN A 120 8.74 8.04 18.77
C GLN A 120 8.00 9.13 19.54
N GLY A 121 6.86 8.83 20.16
CA GLY A 121 6.12 9.77 21.03
C GLY A 121 5.41 10.92 20.29
N GLY A 122 5.22 10.84 18.97
CA GLY A 122 4.58 11.91 18.20
C GLY A 122 3.04 11.77 18.17
N LEU A 123 2.33 12.89 18.33
CA LEU A 123 0.87 12.96 18.15
C LEU A 123 0.53 13.55 16.78
N TYR A 124 0.66 12.76 15.73
CA TYR A 124 0.31 13.13 14.35
C TYR A 124 -0.37 11.97 13.62
N PRO A 125 -1.36 12.25 12.75
CA PRO A 125 -2.04 11.22 12.00
C PRO A 125 -1.23 10.77 10.79
N THR A 126 -1.31 9.49 10.46
CA THR A 126 -0.85 8.95 9.20
C THR A 126 -2.02 8.83 8.23
N VAL A 127 -1.81 9.17 6.96
CA VAL A 127 -2.80 9.10 5.88
C VAL A 127 -2.15 8.60 4.60
N GLY A 128 -2.88 7.87 3.78
CA GLY A 128 -2.48 7.46 2.44
C GLY A 128 -2.64 5.97 2.14
N ALA A 129 -2.95 5.66 0.87
CA ALA A 129 -3.01 4.30 0.35
C ALA A 129 -1.62 3.66 0.17
N SER A 130 -0.54 4.40 0.45
CA SER A 130 0.83 4.05 0.08
C SER A 130 1.30 2.72 0.68
N GLY A 131 0.91 2.37 1.91
CA GLY A 131 1.19 1.05 2.48
C GLY A 131 0.66 -0.10 1.61
N GLY A 132 -0.57 0.03 1.09
CA GLY A 132 -1.15 -0.89 0.11
C GLY A 132 -0.41 -0.87 -1.24
N VAL A 133 -0.06 0.33 -1.73
CA VAL A 133 0.67 0.51 -3.01
C VAL A 133 2.06 -0.10 -2.95
N PHE A 134 2.80 0.06 -1.85
CA PHE A 134 4.12 -0.57 -1.66
C PHE A 134 4.00 -2.10 -1.58
N GLY A 135 2.93 -2.62 -0.95
CA GLY A 135 2.62 -4.04 -1.01
C GLY A 135 2.36 -4.53 -2.45
N ILE A 136 1.56 -3.80 -3.23
CA ILE A 136 1.33 -4.08 -4.65
C ILE A 136 2.65 -4.04 -5.44
N LEU A 137 3.50 -3.07 -5.18
CA LEU A 137 4.80 -2.93 -5.82
C LEU A 137 5.68 -4.15 -5.56
N LEU A 138 5.72 -4.64 -4.30
CA LEU A 138 6.42 -5.88 -3.96
C LEU A 138 5.87 -7.08 -4.74
N ALA A 139 4.54 -7.28 -4.74
CA ALA A 139 3.91 -8.37 -5.45
C ALA A 139 4.21 -8.33 -6.96
N TYR A 140 4.22 -7.14 -7.54
CA TYR A 140 4.55 -6.92 -8.94
C TYR A 140 6.01 -7.32 -9.24
N GLY A 141 6.95 -6.88 -8.43
CA GLY A 141 8.35 -7.27 -8.57
C GLY A 141 8.60 -8.77 -8.41
N MET A 142 7.80 -9.43 -7.56
CA MET A 142 7.84 -10.89 -7.39
C MET A 142 7.19 -11.64 -8.56
N ALA A 143 6.09 -11.14 -9.10
CA ALA A 143 5.35 -11.76 -10.20
C ALA A 143 6.05 -11.56 -11.56
N PHE A 144 6.60 -10.37 -11.80
CA PHE A 144 7.18 -9.94 -13.07
C PHE A 144 8.61 -9.42 -12.91
N PRO A 145 9.56 -10.19 -12.33
CA PRO A 145 10.86 -9.68 -11.86
C PRO A 145 11.73 -9.07 -12.97
N ASN A 146 11.60 -9.55 -14.19
CA ASN A 146 12.41 -9.10 -15.33
C ASN A 146 11.68 -8.11 -16.25
N ARG A 147 10.42 -7.74 -15.92
CA ARG A 147 9.70 -6.73 -16.68
C ARG A 147 10.37 -5.37 -16.53
N MET A 148 10.52 -4.66 -17.64
CA MET A 148 11.08 -3.31 -17.64
C MET A 148 10.00 -2.33 -17.18
N ILE A 149 10.35 -1.51 -16.20
CA ILE A 149 9.57 -0.37 -15.72
C ILE A 149 10.36 0.87 -16.12
N MET A 150 9.66 1.86 -16.69
CA MET A 150 10.24 3.16 -16.96
C MET A 150 10.02 4.06 -15.74
N LEU A 151 11.09 4.52 -15.11
CA LEU A 151 11.00 5.60 -14.12
C LEU A 151 10.47 6.87 -14.80
N MET A 152 9.66 7.66 -14.09
CA MET A 152 9.17 8.91 -14.64
C MET A 152 10.25 9.99 -14.67
N PHE A 153 11.05 10.08 -13.62
CA PHE A 153 12.09 11.10 -13.47
C PHE A 153 13.31 10.55 -12.70
N PRO A 154 14.49 10.47 -13.34
CA PRO A 154 14.72 10.54 -14.79
C PRO A 154 14.14 9.31 -15.51
N PRO A 155 13.87 9.37 -16.83
CA PRO A 155 13.27 8.23 -17.56
C PRO A 155 14.32 7.12 -17.79
N ILE A 156 14.55 6.34 -16.74
CA ILE A 156 15.52 5.22 -16.75
C ILE A 156 14.73 3.90 -16.78
N PRO A 157 14.98 3.03 -17.79
CA PRO A 157 14.40 1.70 -17.80
C PRO A 157 15.08 0.81 -16.75
N MET A 158 14.29 0.18 -15.88
CA MET A 158 14.77 -0.68 -14.81
C MET A 158 13.94 -1.95 -14.71
N LYS A 159 14.55 -3.10 -14.42
CA LYS A 159 13.79 -4.33 -14.14
C LYS A 159 13.03 -4.20 -12.83
N ALA A 160 11.78 -4.69 -12.81
CA ALA A 160 10.87 -4.59 -11.67
C ALA A 160 11.49 -5.05 -10.34
N LYS A 161 12.26 -6.13 -10.34
CA LYS A 161 12.96 -6.61 -9.13
C LYS A 161 13.95 -5.59 -8.55
N TYR A 162 14.68 -4.86 -9.40
CA TYR A 162 15.62 -3.84 -8.94
C TYR A 162 14.90 -2.57 -8.50
N PHE A 163 13.81 -2.21 -9.18
CA PHE A 163 12.95 -1.10 -8.81
C PHE A 163 12.39 -1.30 -7.39
N VAL A 164 11.82 -2.47 -7.11
CA VAL A 164 11.25 -2.80 -5.80
C VAL A 164 12.32 -2.85 -4.71
N LEU A 165 13.48 -3.46 -5.00
CA LEU A 165 14.60 -3.49 -4.06
C LEU A 165 15.11 -2.09 -3.74
N PHE A 166 15.31 -1.26 -4.76
CA PHE A 166 15.77 0.12 -4.60
C PHE A 166 14.81 0.93 -3.73
N TYR A 167 13.50 0.91 -4.03
CA TYR A 167 12.52 1.64 -3.23
C TYR A 167 12.41 1.11 -1.81
N GLY A 168 12.45 -0.20 -1.60
CA GLY A 168 12.46 -0.78 -0.27
C GLY A 168 13.67 -0.35 0.57
N LEU A 169 14.87 -0.33 -0.02
CA LEU A 169 16.09 0.13 0.65
C LEU A 169 16.07 1.65 0.89
N LEU A 170 15.53 2.42 -0.05
CA LEU A 170 15.36 3.87 0.10
C LEU A 170 14.41 4.20 1.26
N GLU A 171 13.27 3.52 1.36
CA GLU A 171 12.31 3.69 2.47
C GLU A 171 12.97 3.35 3.82
N LEU A 172 13.75 2.27 3.88
CA LEU A 172 14.49 1.92 5.08
C LEU A 172 15.51 2.99 5.46
N TYR A 173 16.29 3.45 4.49
CA TYR A 173 17.28 4.51 4.71
C TYR A 173 16.64 5.81 5.20
N LEU A 174 15.57 6.27 4.53
CA LEU A 174 14.87 7.50 4.90
C LEU A 174 14.18 7.37 6.27
N GLY A 175 13.62 6.20 6.57
CA GLY A 175 12.98 5.94 7.87
C GLY A 175 13.98 5.96 9.04
N VAL A 176 15.17 5.39 8.84
CA VAL A 176 16.22 5.35 9.87
C VAL A 176 16.94 6.70 10.02
N SER A 177 17.23 7.37 8.91
CA SER A 177 17.94 8.66 8.90
C SER A 177 17.05 9.85 9.29
N GLY A 178 15.73 9.70 9.27
CA GLY A 178 14.79 10.83 9.41
C GLY A 178 14.82 11.79 8.22
N GLY A 179 15.36 11.36 7.07
CA GLY A 179 15.60 12.20 5.91
C GLY A 179 14.34 12.61 5.12
N ALA A 180 13.17 12.10 5.50
CA ALA A 180 11.88 12.43 4.87
C ALA A 180 10.83 12.79 5.92
N PRO A 181 10.89 13.98 6.54
CA PRO A 181 9.90 14.42 7.52
C PRO A 181 8.48 14.37 6.95
N GLY A 182 7.53 13.83 7.73
CA GLY A 182 6.13 13.71 7.32
C GLY A 182 5.81 12.54 6.38
N VAL A 183 6.80 11.72 6.02
CA VAL A 183 6.60 10.47 5.27
C VAL A 183 6.65 9.28 6.22
N ALA A 184 5.63 8.42 6.17
CA ALA A 184 5.53 7.22 6.99
C ALA A 184 6.32 6.04 6.37
N ASN A 185 7.65 6.18 6.24
CA ASN A 185 8.52 5.21 5.59
C ASN A 185 8.35 3.78 6.14
N PHE A 186 8.24 3.62 7.44
CA PHE A 186 8.03 2.32 8.06
C PHE A 186 6.64 1.72 7.76
N ALA A 187 5.61 2.54 7.51
CA ALA A 187 4.34 2.04 7.03
C ALA A 187 4.46 1.44 5.62
N HIS A 188 5.25 2.06 4.72
CA HIS A 188 5.55 1.51 3.40
C HIS A 188 6.21 0.13 3.50
N LEU A 189 7.25 0.02 4.32
CA LEU A 189 7.93 -1.27 4.61
C LEU A 189 6.99 -2.27 5.28
N GLY A 190 6.11 -1.83 6.17
CA GLY A 190 5.06 -2.65 6.77
C GLY A 190 4.12 -3.26 5.73
N GLY A 191 3.66 -2.44 4.77
CA GLY A 191 2.84 -2.92 3.66
C GLY A 191 3.54 -3.98 2.81
N MET A 192 4.82 -3.79 2.49
CA MET A 192 5.65 -4.78 1.80
C MET A 192 5.79 -6.08 2.62
N LEU A 193 6.08 -5.97 3.92
CA LEU A 193 6.26 -7.13 4.81
C LEU A 193 4.99 -7.98 4.89
N PHE A 194 3.84 -7.38 5.21
CA PHE A 194 2.58 -8.11 5.33
C PHE A 194 2.12 -8.67 3.99
N GLY A 195 2.36 -7.96 2.90
CA GLY A 195 2.14 -8.46 1.55
C GLY A 195 3.00 -9.69 1.25
N PHE A 196 4.29 -9.66 1.59
CA PHE A 196 5.20 -10.80 1.45
C PHE A 196 4.73 -12.01 2.25
N LEU A 197 4.38 -11.83 3.52
CA LEU A 197 3.92 -12.89 4.39
C LEU A 197 2.65 -13.56 3.85
N LEU A 198 1.68 -12.76 3.37
CA LEU A 198 0.45 -13.30 2.78
C LEU A 198 0.72 -14.09 1.49
N LEU A 199 1.61 -13.61 0.61
CA LEU A 199 2.00 -14.33 -0.59
C LEU A 199 2.68 -15.67 -0.25
N ARG A 200 3.55 -15.68 0.76
CA ARG A 200 4.22 -16.89 1.25
C ARG A 200 3.21 -17.88 1.82
N TYR A 201 2.26 -17.41 2.62
CA TYR A 201 1.17 -18.23 3.17
C TYR A 201 0.36 -18.89 2.05
N TRP A 202 -0.08 -18.12 1.04
CA TRP A 202 -0.83 -18.67 -0.09
C TRP A 202 -0.03 -19.67 -0.93
N ALA A 203 1.28 -19.48 -1.05
CA ALA A 203 2.15 -20.43 -1.74
C ALA A 203 2.26 -21.78 -1.01
N GLN A 204 2.34 -21.74 0.32
CA GLN A 204 2.43 -22.96 1.14
C GLN A 204 1.11 -23.73 1.17
N SER A 205 -0.04 -23.04 1.27
CA SER A 205 -1.37 -23.65 1.26
C SER A 205 -1.63 -24.47 0.00
N ARG A 206 -1.14 -23.97 -1.16
CA ARG A 206 -1.29 -24.69 -2.45
C ARG A 206 -0.41 -25.92 -2.61
N ARG A 207 0.65 -26.04 -1.82
CA ARG A 207 1.53 -27.23 -1.86
C ARG A 207 1.02 -28.37 -1.00
N ARG A 208 0.06 -28.08 -0.09
CA ARG A 208 -0.48 -29.02 0.89
C ARG A 208 -1.86 -29.58 0.49
N GLY A 209 -2.54 -29.01 -0.47
CA GLY A 209 -3.79 -29.47 -1.07
C GLY A 209 -3.60 -29.89 -2.53
#